data_75eb21248df564566086c80a92d7dcfd
#
_entry.id   75eb21248df564566086c80a92d7dcfd
#
_cell.length_a   1.000
_cell.length_b   1.000
_cell.length_c   1.000
_cell.angle_alpha   90.00
_cell.angle_beta   90.00
_cell.angle_gamma   90.00
#
_symmetry.space_group_name_H-M   'P 1'
#
loop_
_entity.id
_entity.type
_entity.pdbx_description
1 polymer ?
#
loop_
_entity_poly.entity_id
_entity_poly.type
_entity_poly.pdbx_seq_one_letter_code
_entity_poly.pdbx_strand_id
1 'polypeptide(L)'
;MKTKSFLRREEYKMLATLSIDGPILDIGGSKKSGYHELIKGTHTITTGNIDASYGTDLIFDAQDAWPFPDGSYAGVLFVNVLEHLYDYRTALTESARVLKKGGTLAGVVPFMFNVHGSPADHFRYTRFTIERMLADAGYEHIEVKELGTGAFSVIYHCLLGFVRWNWLADMLIPLFGGIDRLISAIKPNNRMSQAYMPLGY
;
A
#
# COMPACT_ATOMS: atom_id res chain seq x y z
N MET A 1 8.16 -16.47 14.08
CA MET A 1 7.61 -15.31 13.31
C MET A 1 8.35 -15.20 12.00
N LYS A 2 7.68 -15.25 10.83
CA LYS A 2 8.38 -15.02 9.56
C LYS A 2 8.91 -13.58 9.56
N THR A 3 10.19 -13.42 9.23
CA THR A 3 10.83 -12.11 9.09
C THR A 3 10.10 -11.29 8.03
N LYS A 4 9.71 -10.07 8.37
CA LYS A 4 9.09 -9.16 7.40
C LYS A 4 10.13 -8.75 6.35
N SER A 5 9.77 -8.82 5.07
CA SER A 5 10.64 -8.32 3.99
C SER A 5 11.02 -6.86 4.20
N PHE A 6 12.10 -6.41 3.57
CA PHE A 6 12.50 -5.00 3.61
C PHE A 6 11.36 -4.06 3.20
N LEU A 7 10.70 -4.35 2.07
CA LEU A 7 9.56 -3.56 1.59
C LEU A 7 8.44 -3.52 2.63
N ARG A 8 8.05 -4.66 3.23
CA ARG A 8 7.01 -4.69 4.26
C ARG A 8 7.37 -3.88 5.51
N ARG A 9 8.65 -3.75 5.84
CA ARG A 9 9.11 -2.87 6.93
C ARG A 9 8.94 -1.40 6.58
N GLU A 10 9.26 -1.01 5.34
CA GLU A 10 9.09 0.37 4.88
C GLU A 10 7.60 0.74 4.76
N GLU A 11 6.76 -0.15 4.22
CA GLU A 11 5.30 0.01 4.21
C GLU A 11 4.76 0.29 5.63
N TYR A 12 5.14 -0.52 6.60
CA TYR A 12 4.67 -0.37 7.98
C TYR A 12 5.14 0.92 8.63
N LYS A 13 6.38 1.36 8.38
CA LYS A 13 6.88 2.65 8.84
C LYS A 13 6.06 3.80 8.26
N MET A 14 5.70 3.72 6.98
CA MET A 14 4.90 4.76 6.33
C MET A 14 3.46 4.76 6.82
N LEU A 15 2.82 3.59 6.96
CA LEU A 15 1.48 3.48 7.52
C LEU A 15 1.41 3.99 8.96
N ALA A 16 2.48 3.82 9.76
CA ALA A 16 2.59 4.37 11.11
C ALA A 16 2.69 5.91 11.16
N THR A 17 2.83 6.59 10.02
CA THR A 17 2.75 8.06 9.96
C THR A 17 1.32 8.57 9.83
N LEU A 18 0.38 7.72 9.43
CA LEU A 18 -1.03 8.07 9.30
C LEU A 18 -1.65 8.35 10.67
N SER A 19 -2.53 9.36 10.72
CA SER A 19 -3.36 9.67 11.88
C SER A 19 -4.79 9.93 11.36
N ILE A 20 -5.71 9.05 11.71
CA ILE A 20 -7.10 9.10 11.23
C ILE A 20 -8.02 8.92 12.43
N ASP A 21 -8.94 9.87 12.63
CA ASP A 21 -9.97 9.78 13.65
C ASP A 21 -11.32 9.46 13.00
N GLY A 22 -11.94 8.35 13.41
CA GLY A 22 -13.23 7.89 12.90
C GLY A 22 -13.17 6.54 12.17
N PRO A 23 -14.24 6.14 11.47
CA PRO A 23 -14.30 4.85 10.79
C PRO A 23 -13.37 4.79 9.58
N ILE A 24 -12.64 3.69 9.46
CA ILE A 24 -11.72 3.38 8.35
C ILE A 24 -12.25 2.14 7.62
N LEU A 25 -12.27 2.18 6.30
CA LEU A 25 -12.53 1.03 5.43
C LEU A 25 -11.22 0.54 4.83
N ASP A 26 -10.89 -0.71 5.07
CA ASP A 26 -9.68 -1.36 4.54
C ASP A 26 -10.07 -2.35 3.43
N ILE A 27 -9.82 -1.95 2.18
CA ILE A 27 -10.12 -2.73 0.99
C ILE A 27 -9.01 -3.76 0.74
N GLY A 28 -9.39 -5.00 0.51
CA GLY A 28 -8.47 -6.14 0.39
C GLY A 28 -7.84 -6.55 1.72
N GLY A 29 -8.20 -5.88 2.80
CA GLY A 29 -7.70 -6.14 4.14
C GLY A 29 -8.23 -7.40 4.79
N SER A 30 -7.68 -7.71 5.95
CA SER A 30 -8.05 -8.82 6.80
C SER A 30 -8.03 -8.37 8.26
N LYS A 31 -8.90 -8.92 9.10
CA LYS A 31 -8.86 -8.68 10.56
C LYS A 31 -7.50 -9.00 11.21
N LYS A 32 -6.65 -9.75 10.52
CA LYS A 32 -5.29 -10.09 10.96
C LYS A 32 -4.21 -9.20 10.36
N SER A 33 -4.59 -8.12 9.66
CA SER A 33 -3.64 -7.19 9.05
C SER A 33 -2.87 -6.44 10.13
N GLY A 34 -1.59 -6.76 10.28
CA GLY A 34 -0.75 -6.25 11.36
C GLY A 34 -0.34 -4.77 11.22
N TYR A 35 -0.87 -4.05 10.24
CA TYR A 35 -0.69 -2.60 10.08
C TYR A 35 -1.81 -1.77 10.71
N HIS A 36 -2.96 -2.37 11.03
CA HIS A 36 -4.08 -1.66 11.63
C HIS A 36 -3.68 -0.95 12.94
N GLU A 37 -2.93 -1.65 13.78
CA GLU A 37 -2.46 -1.12 15.07
C GLU A 37 -1.40 -0.01 14.93
N LEU A 38 -0.86 0.21 13.74
CA LEU A 38 0.15 1.24 13.50
C LEU A 38 -0.46 2.60 13.16
N ILE A 39 -1.71 2.63 12.70
CA ILE A 39 -2.42 3.86 12.36
C ILE A 39 -2.77 4.57 13.65
N LYS A 40 -2.41 5.85 13.74
CA LYS A 40 -2.68 6.70 14.91
C LYS A 40 -4.10 7.28 14.87
N GLY A 41 -4.57 7.75 16.01
CA GLY A 41 -5.90 8.32 16.17
C GLY A 41 -6.90 7.33 16.77
N THR A 42 -8.10 7.84 17.05
CA THR A 42 -9.21 7.03 17.57
C THR A 42 -10.07 6.54 16.41
N HIS A 43 -9.94 5.28 16.04
CA HIS A 43 -10.62 4.75 14.87
C HIS A 43 -11.19 3.36 15.08
N THR A 44 -12.12 2.99 14.21
CA THR A 44 -12.62 1.63 14.02
C THR A 44 -12.31 1.21 12.59
N ILE A 45 -11.97 -0.07 12.38
CA ILE A 45 -11.65 -0.58 11.04
C ILE A 45 -12.69 -1.58 10.61
N THR A 46 -13.25 -1.37 9.42
CA THR A 46 -14.07 -2.33 8.69
C THR A 46 -13.24 -2.86 7.53
N THR A 47 -13.11 -4.17 7.43
CA THR A 47 -12.36 -4.83 6.36
C THR A 47 -13.30 -5.36 5.27
N GLY A 48 -12.99 -5.08 4.00
CA GLY A 48 -13.70 -5.60 2.84
C GLY A 48 -12.75 -6.39 1.92
N ASN A 49 -13.17 -7.55 1.46
CA ASN A 49 -12.35 -8.38 0.56
C ASN A 49 -13.26 -9.20 -0.36
N ILE A 50 -12.75 -9.58 -1.54
CA ILE A 50 -13.45 -10.45 -2.47
C ILE A 50 -13.48 -11.92 -1.98
N ASP A 51 -12.51 -12.32 -1.15
CA ASP A 51 -12.33 -13.68 -0.66
C ASP A 51 -12.58 -13.78 0.85
N ALA A 52 -13.62 -14.54 1.21
CA ALA A 52 -14.00 -14.82 2.59
C ALA A 52 -12.91 -15.51 3.44
N SER A 53 -11.98 -16.21 2.80
CA SER A 53 -10.89 -16.94 3.49
C SER A 53 -9.95 -16.04 4.28
N TYR A 54 -9.89 -14.74 3.93
CA TYR A 54 -9.12 -13.74 4.65
C TYR A 54 -9.71 -13.33 6.01
N GLY A 55 -10.95 -13.76 6.33
CA GLY A 55 -11.58 -13.43 7.61
C GLY A 55 -11.90 -11.95 7.72
N THR A 56 -12.46 -11.39 6.66
CA THR A 56 -12.91 -10.00 6.53
C THR A 56 -14.29 -9.77 7.14
N ASP A 57 -14.68 -8.51 7.39
CA ASP A 57 -16.00 -8.15 7.87
C ASP A 57 -17.07 -8.25 6.78
N LEU A 58 -16.70 -7.86 5.54
CA LEU A 58 -17.59 -7.84 4.39
C LEU A 58 -16.92 -8.48 3.18
N ILE A 59 -17.75 -9.19 2.40
CA ILE A 59 -17.30 -9.83 1.15
C ILE A 59 -17.94 -9.06 0.00
N PHE A 60 -17.12 -8.42 -0.83
CA PHE A 60 -17.55 -7.73 -2.05
C PHE A 60 -16.36 -7.50 -2.99
N ASP A 61 -16.64 -7.34 -4.29
CA ASP A 61 -15.63 -6.94 -5.25
C ASP A 61 -15.47 -5.41 -5.23
N ALA A 62 -14.26 -4.94 -5.04
CA ALA A 62 -13.96 -3.51 -5.05
C ALA A 62 -14.17 -2.86 -6.43
N GLN A 63 -14.34 -3.65 -7.49
CA GLN A 63 -14.62 -3.20 -8.84
C GLN A 63 -16.13 -2.97 -9.11
N ASP A 64 -16.98 -3.34 -8.15
CA ASP A 64 -18.43 -3.10 -8.21
C ASP A 64 -18.82 -1.84 -7.39
N ALA A 65 -20.12 -1.49 -7.40
CA ALA A 65 -20.68 -0.47 -6.52
C ALA A 65 -20.58 -0.92 -5.06
N TRP A 66 -20.06 -0.06 -4.19
CA TRP A 66 -19.84 -0.41 -2.79
C TRP A 66 -21.10 -0.27 -1.94
N PRO A 67 -21.38 -1.22 -1.03
CA PRO A 67 -22.60 -1.24 -0.22
C PRO A 67 -22.53 -0.27 0.97
N PHE A 68 -21.94 0.92 0.78
CA PHE A 68 -21.75 1.90 1.83
C PHE A 68 -22.36 3.24 1.42
N PRO A 69 -22.93 4.01 2.38
CA PRO A 69 -23.42 5.36 2.11
C PRO A 69 -22.28 6.35 1.78
N ASP A 70 -22.63 7.42 1.06
CA ASP A 70 -21.71 8.53 0.81
C ASP A 70 -21.22 9.14 2.13
N GLY A 71 -19.95 9.52 2.19
CA GLY A 71 -19.37 10.20 3.33
C GLY A 71 -19.43 9.42 4.65
N SER A 72 -19.39 8.09 4.61
CA SER A 72 -19.49 7.25 5.81
C SER A 72 -18.15 7.01 6.50
N TYR A 73 -17.02 7.13 5.79
CA TYR A 73 -15.69 6.81 6.31
C TYR A 73 -14.79 8.04 6.45
N ALA A 74 -13.96 8.05 7.49
CA ALA A 74 -12.90 9.05 7.67
C ALA A 74 -11.62 8.64 6.92
N GLY A 75 -11.43 7.35 6.66
CA GLY A 75 -10.31 6.81 5.91
C GLY A 75 -10.70 5.65 5.02
N VAL A 76 -10.02 5.53 3.87
CA VAL A 76 -10.05 4.33 3.01
C VAL A 76 -8.62 3.88 2.77
N LEU A 77 -8.36 2.58 2.92
CA LEU A 77 -7.05 1.99 2.73
C LEU A 77 -7.04 1.03 1.53
N PHE A 78 -5.97 1.11 0.71
CA PHE A 78 -5.64 0.15 -0.34
C PHE A 78 -4.19 -0.32 -0.17
N VAL A 79 -3.96 -1.35 0.64
CA VAL A 79 -2.61 -1.83 0.93
C VAL A 79 -2.28 -3.05 0.08
N ASN A 80 -1.57 -2.86 -1.03
CA ASN A 80 -1.26 -3.86 -2.05
C ASN A 80 -2.56 -4.49 -2.62
N VAL A 81 -3.40 -3.65 -3.19
CA VAL A 81 -4.70 -4.03 -3.75
C VAL A 81 -4.93 -3.46 -5.15
N LEU A 82 -4.58 -2.19 -5.39
CA LEU A 82 -4.88 -1.52 -6.67
C LEU A 82 -4.25 -2.22 -7.87
N GLU A 83 -3.10 -2.87 -7.70
CA GLU A 83 -2.45 -3.69 -8.74
C GLU A 83 -3.28 -4.89 -9.18
N HIS A 84 -4.20 -5.34 -8.33
CA HIS A 84 -5.08 -6.49 -8.57
C HIS A 84 -6.42 -6.11 -9.20
N LEU A 85 -6.77 -4.82 -9.23
CA LEU A 85 -8.04 -4.33 -9.76
C LEU A 85 -7.87 -3.91 -11.22
N TYR A 86 -8.52 -4.63 -12.13
CA TYR A 86 -8.53 -4.24 -13.54
C TYR A 86 -9.34 -2.95 -13.74
N ASP A 87 -10.50 -2.85 -13.11
CA ASP A 87 -11.29 -1.60 -13.01
C ASP A 87 -10.97 -0.82 -11.73
N TYR A 88 -9.73 -0.35 -11.63
CA TYR A 88 -9.32 0.53 -10.53
C TYR A 88 -10.09 1.87 -10.50
N ARG A 89 -10.69 2.30 -11.63
CA ARG A 89 -11.43 3.55 -11.70
C ARG A 89 -12.70 3.50 -10.86
N THR A 90 -13.47 2.44 -10.98
CA THR A 90 -14.64 2.21 -10.12
C THR A 90 -14.22 2.20 -8.65
N ALA A 91 -13.19 1.45 -8.30
CA ALA A 91 -12.71 1.38 -6.92
C ALA A 91 -12.28 2.75 -6.35
N LEU A 92 -11.56 3.56 -7.12
CA LEU A 92 -11.13 4.90 -6.69
C LEU A 92 -12.31 5.89 -6.62
N THR A 93 -13.26 5.83 -7.55
CA THR A 93 -14.49 6.66 -7.52
C THR A 93 -15.34 6.32 -6.30
N GLU A 94 -15.56 5.04 -6.04
CA GLU A 94 -16.29 4.59 -4.86
C GLU A 94 -15.57 4.98 -3.55
N SER A 95 -14.24 4.88 -3.53
CA SER A 95 -13.46 5.32 -2.37
C SER A 95 -13.62 6.82 -2.09
N ALA A 96 -13.64 7.65 -3.12
CA ALA A 96 -13.91 9.08 -2.99
C ALA A 96 -15.36 9.36 -2.52
N ARG A 97 -16.34 8.60 -3.03
CA ARG A 97 -17.75 8.74 -2.66
C ARG A 97 -18.00 8.42 -1.19
N VAL A 98 -17.42 7.33 -0.69
CA VAL A 98 -17.63 6.89 0.70
C VAL A 98 -16.83 7.69 1.72
N LEU A 99 -15.79 8.41 1.30
CA LEU A 99 -15.02 9.28 2.18
C LEU A 99 -15.82 10.51 2.59
N LYS A 100 -15.69 10.87 3.86
CA LYS A 100 -16.15 12.16 4.37
C LYS A 100 -15.36 13.29 3.72
N LYS A 101 -15.94 14.48 3.68
CA LYS A 101 -15.20 15.68 3.28
C LYS A 101 -13.95 15.84 4.17
N GLY A 102 -12.78 15.93 3.55
CA GLY A 102 -11.49 15.93 4.24
C GLY A 102 -11.06 14.57 4.80
N GLY A 103 -11.73 13.50 4.39
CA GLY A 103 -11.28 12.13 4.70
C GLY A 103 -10.03 11.75 3.92
N THR A 104 -9.33 10.73 4.38
CA THR A 104 -8.02 10.33 3.85
C THR A 104 -8.09 9.02 3.09
N LEU A 105 -7.66 9.02 1.82
CA LEU A 105 -7.27 7.79 1.14
C LEU A 105 -5.78 7.55 1.40
N ALA A 106 -5.41 6.34 1.79
CA ALA A 106 -4.02 5.91 1.88
C ALA A 106 -3.86 4.51 1.29
N GLY A 107 -2.72 4.26 0.65
CA GLY A 107 -2.47 2.95 0.06
C GLY A 107 -1.00 2.63 -0.07
N VAL A 108 -0.74 1.43 -0.55
CA VAL A 108 0.58 1.00 -1.01
C VAL A 108 0.39 0.24 -2.30
N VAL A 109 1.17 0.54 -3.32
CA VAL A 109 1.19 -0.18 -4.58
C VAL A 109 2.62 -0.61 -4.92
N PRO A 110 2.86 -1.89 -5.26
CA PRO A 110 4.17 -2.37 -5.64
C PRO A 110 4.57 -1.84 -7.02
N PHE A 111 5.87 -1.59 -7.21
CA PHE A 111 6.43 -1.23 -8.51
C PHE A 111 7.49 -2.25 -8.95
N MET A 112 8.65 -2.28 -8.29
CA MET A 112 9.69 -3.29 -8.56
C MET A 112 9.44 -4.55 -7.74
N PHE A 113 8.46 -5.33 -8.16
CA PHE A 113 8.01 -6.52 -7.47
C PHE A 113 7.63 -7.65 -8.43
N ASN A 114 7.79 -8.89 -7.99
CA ASN A 114 7.42 -10.06 -8.79
C ASN A 114 5.91 -10.06 -9.10
N VAL A 115 5.54 -10.63 -10.24
CA VAL A 115 4.15 -10.90 -10.56
C VAL A 115 3.56 -11.87 -9.52
N HIS A 116 2.43 -11.52 -8.93
CA HIS A 116 1.75 -12.31 -7.92
C HIS A 116 0.23 -12.12 -8.03
N GLY A 117 -0.49 -13.21 -8.17
CA GLY A 117 -1.95 -13.16 -8.32
C GLY A 117 -2.68 -13.26 -6.98
N SER A 118 -3.72 -12.41 -6.78
CA SER A 118 -4.67 -12.53 -5.69
C SER A 118 -6.00 -11.82 -6.03
N PRO A 119 -6.83 -12.34 -6.93
CA PRO A 119 -6.63 -13.49 -7.84
C PRO A 119 -5.77 -13.20 -9.06
N ALA A 120 -5.63 -11.95 -9.49
CA ALA A 120 -4.88 -11.52 -10.68
C ALA A 120 -3.91 -10.39 -10.31
N ASP A 121 -2.95 -10.09 -11.18
CA ASP A 121 -1.96 -9.01 -11.01
C ASP A 121 -1.85 -8.28 -12.34
N HIS A 122 -2.45 -7.10 -12.42
CA HIS A 122 -2.67 -6.40 -13.69
C HIS A 122 -1.67 -5.27 -13.94
N PHE A 123 -1.24 -4.56 -12.86
CA PHE A 123 -0.56 -3.28 -13.05
C PHE A 123 0.69 -3.10 -12.19
N ARG A 124 1.63 -2.31 -12.74
CA ARG A 124 2.73 -1.66 -12.03
C ARG A 124 2.65 -0.18 -12.33
N TYR A 125 2.13 0.60 -11.39
CA TYR A 125 1.89 2.01 -11.57
C TYR A 125 3.16 2.82 -11.35
N THR A 126 3.43 3.77 -12.25
CA THR A 126 4.42 4.82 -11.97
C THR A 126 3.81 5.88 -11.06
N ARG A 127 4.65 6.68 -10.40
CA ARG A 127 4.20 7.83 -9.61
C ARG A 127 3.23 8.73 -10.39
N PHE A 128 3.57 9.07 -11.62
CA PHE A 128 2.75 9.94 -12.48
C PHE A 128 1.37 9.35 -12.78
N THR A 129 1.31 8.04 -12.98
CA THR A 129 0.04 7.33 -13.18
C THR A 129 -0.82 7.41 -11.92
N ILE A 130 -0.24 7.18 -10.74
CA ILE A 130 -0.95 7.25 -9.46
C ILE A 130 -1.51 8.66 -9.22
N GLU A 131 -0.67 9.69 -9.38
CA GLU A 131 -1.10 11.09 -9.24
C GLU A 131 -2.29 11.41 -10.16
N ARG A 132 -2.23 10.95 -11.42
CA ARG A 132 -3.31 11.14 -12.38
C ARG A 132 -4.58 10.37 -12.03
N MET A 133 -4.45 9.10 -11.61
CA MET A 133 -5.59 8.26 -11.21
C MET A 133 -6.36 8.87 -10.03
N LEU A 134 -5.64 9.38 -9.03
CA LEU A 134 -6.25 10.03 -7.87
C LEU A 134 -6.93 11.35 -8.26
N ALA A 135 -6.29 12.18 -9.10
CA ALA A 135 -6.88 13.41 -9.59
C ALA A 135 -8.16 13.14 -10.41
N ASP A 136 -8.15 12.15 -11.30
CA ASP A 136 -9.32 11.76 -12.10
C ASP A 136 -10.46 11.20 -11.22
N ALA A 137 -10.16 10.65 -10.04
CA ALA A 137 -11.16 10.20 -9.06
C ALA A 137 -11.69 11.33 -8.14
N GLY A 138 -11.15 12.54 -8.25
CA GLY A 138 -11.64 13.72 -7.52
C GLY A 138 -10.86 14.07 -6.25
N TYR A 139 -9.70 13.46 -6.01
CA TYR A 139 -8.82 13.84 -4.90
C TYR A 139 -8.08 15.15 -5.22
N GLU A 140 -8.06 16.09 -4.27
CA GLU A 140 -7.47 17.43 -4.48
C GLU A 140 -6.04 17.54 -3.97
N HIS A 141 -5.74 16.95 -2.79
CA HIS A 141 -4.42 17.00 -2.17
C HIS A 141 -3.75 15.63 -2.30
N ILE A 142 -2.95 15.48 -3.35
CA ILE A 142 -2.32 14.20 -3.69
C ILE A 142 -0.85 14.23 -3.31
N GLU A 143 -0.43 13.30 -2.47
CA GLU A 143 0.97 13.08 -2.15
C GLU A 143 1.33 11.62 -2.48
N VAL A 144 2.40 11.40 -3.25
CA VAL A 144 2.90 10.06 -3.55
C VAL A 144 4.31 9.91 -3.01
N LYS A 145 4.46 9.11 -1.97
CA LYS A 145 5.75 8.80 -1.33
C LYS A 145 6.37 7.55 -1.93
N GLU A 146 7.65 7.62 -2.19
CA GLU A 146 8.42 6.47 -2.67
C GLU A 146 8.83 5.56 -1.50
N LEU A 147 8.64 4.26 -1.67
CA LEU A 147 9.08 3.23 -0.74
C LEU A 147 10.24 2.43 -1.32
N GLY A 148 11.22 2.14 -0.48
CA GLY A 148 12.46 1.52 -0.91
C GLY A 148 13.51 2.56 -1.27
N THR A 149 14.78 2.16 -1.20
CA THR A 149 15.89 3.10 -1.19
C THR A 149 16.77 3.03 -2.43
N GLY A 150 16.63 2.02 -3.30
CA GLY A 150 17.42 1.97 -4.51
C GLY A 150 17.66 0.55 -5.05
N ALA A 151 18.65 0.43 -5.94
CA ALA A 151 18.94 -0.79 -6.68
C ALA A 151 19.33 -1.97 -5.79
N PHE A 152 20.06 -1.73 -4.71
CA PHE A 152 20.52 -2.79 -3.82
C PHE A 152 19.36 -3.41 -3.03
N SER A 153 18.39 -2.62 -2.60
CA SER A 153 17.17 -3.13 -1.98
C SER A 153 16.33 -3.96 -2.95
N VAL A 154 16.30 -3.60 -4.24
CA VAL A 154 15.65 -4.40 -5.31
C VAL A 154 16.40 -5.71 -5.52
N ILE A 155 17.74 -5.65 -5.66
CA ILE A 155 18.59 -6.85 -5.78
C ILE A 155 18.40 -7.78 -4.59
N TYR A 156 18.42 -7.23 -3.36
CA TYR A 156 18.13 -8.00 -2.16
C TYR A 156 16.77 -8.69 -2.23
N HIS A 157 15.72 -7.98 -2.67
CA HIS A 157 14.38 -8.56 -2.84
C HIS A 157 14.38 -9.73 -3.82
N CYS A 158 15.05 -9.58 -4.98
CA CYS A 158 15.16 -10.64 -5.98
C CYS A 158 15.94 -11.87 -5.44
N LEU A 159 16.96 -11.64 -4.60
CA LEU A 159 17.76 -12.70 -4.03
C LEU A 159 17.10 -13.43 -2.85
N LEU A 160 16.09 -12.82 -2.20
CA LEU A 160 15.40 -13.41 -1.05
C LEU A 160 14.82 -14.80 -1.34
N GLY A 161 14.38 -15.06 -2.56
CA GLY A 161 13.89 -16.38 -2.99
C GLY A 161 14.93 -17.50 -2.91
N PHE A 162 16.21 -17.13 -2.91
CA PHE A 162 17.35 -18.05 -2.84
C PHE A 162 17.95 -18.18 -1.43
N VAL A 163 17.63 -17.24 -0.54
CA VAL A 163 18.15 -17.23 0.84
C VAL A 163 17.27 -18.11 1.73
N ARG A 164 17.77 -19.29 2.10
CA ARG A 164 17.03 -20.25 2.93
C ARG A 164 17.04 -19.92 4.44
N TRP A 165 17.90 -19.00 4.88
CA TRP A 165 18.09 -18.69 6.29
C TRP A 165 17.61 -17.28 6.61
N ASN A 166 16.53 -17.18 7.36
CA ASN A 166 15.91 -15.90 7.73
C ASN A 166 16.86 -14.96 8.48
N TRP A 167 17.75 -15.49 9.34
CA TRP A 167 18.71 -14.69 10.07
C TRP A 167 19.73 -14.00 9.15
N LEU A 168 20.15 -14.68 8.07
CA LEU A 168 21.05 -14.09 7.07
C LEU A 168 20.34 -12.97 6.30
N ALA A 169 19.07 -13.20 5.95
CA ALA A 169 18.24 -12.17 5.33
C ALA A 169 18.13 -10.92 6.22
N ASP A 170 17.87 -11.10 7.53
CA ASP A 170 17.80 -10.00 8.49
C ASP A 170 19.10 -9.22 8.64
N MET A 171 20.23 -9.91 8.60
CA MET A 171 21.56 -9.29 8.69
C MET A 171 21.91 -8.50 7.43
N LEU A 172 21.44 -8.93 6.26
CA LEU A 172 21.71 -8.25 4.98
C LEU A 172 20.86 -7.00 4.75
N ILE A 173 19.65 -6.91 5.34
CA ILE A 173 18.77 -5.74 5.19
C ILE A 173 19.46 -4.41 5.50
N PRO A 174 20.10 -4.21 6.68
CA PRO A 174 20.76 -2.94 7.00
C PRO A 174 21.94 -2.64 6.07
N LEU A 175 22.64 -3.68 5.60
CA LEU A 175 23.74 -3.52 4.66
C LEU A 175 23.27 -2.97 3.32
N PHE A 176 22.30 -3.62 2.67
CA PHE A 176 21.77 -3.20 1.38
C PHE A 176 21.07 -1.85 1.47
N GLY A 177 20.27 -1.61 2.51
CA GLY A 177 19.64 -0.31 2.74
C GLY A 177 20.64 0.81 3.07
N GLY A 178 21.76 0.50 3.72
CA GLY A 178 22.85 1.44 3.98
C GLY A 178 23.58 1.86 2.70
N ILE A 179 23.88 0.90 1.82
CA ILE A 179 24.51 1.16 0.52
C ILE A 179 23.58 2.04 -0.34
N ASP A 180 22.29 1.74 -0.42
CA ASP A 180 21.33 2.54 -1.18
C ASP A 180 21.23 3.97 -0.66
N ARG A 181 21.22 4.20 0.65
CA ARG A 181 21.23 5.55 1.24
C ARG A 181 22.48 6.32 0.86
N LEU A 182 23.64 5.67 0.92
CA LEU A 182 24.92 6.29 0.53
C LEU A 182 24.91 6.68 -0.94
N ILE A 183 24.48 5.80 -1.83
CA ILE A 183 24.38 6.07 -3.28
C ILE A 183 23.37 7.18 -3.54
N SER A 184 22.21 7.18 -2.88
CA SER A 184 21.19 8.21 -3.03
C SER A 184 21.65 9.58 -2.56
N ALA A 185 22.56 9.64 -1.56
CA ALA A 185 23.18 10.88 -1.11
C ALA A 185 24.15 11.45 -2.17
N ILE A 186 24.86 10.57 -2.91
CA ILE A 186 25.84 10.97 -3.96
C ILE A 186 25.13 11.24 -5.29
N LYS A 187 24.10 10.48 -5.63
CA LYS A 187 23.34 10.56 -6.90
C LYS A 187 21.84 10.58 -6.63
N PRO A 188 21.25 11.70 -6.20
CA PRO A 188 19.85 11.78 -5.79
C PRO A 188 18.83 11.44 -6.90
N ASN A 189 19.22 11.59 -8.18
CA ASN A 189 18.35 11.31 -9.32
C ASN A 189 18.33 9.82 -9.74
N ASN A 190 19.13 8.96 -9.12
CA ASN A 190 19.21 7.53 -9.46
C ASN A 190 18.47 6.66 -8.43
N ARG A 191 17.26 7.06 -8.07
CA ARG A 191 16.42 6.29 -7.14
C ARG A 191 15.64 5.23 -7.90
N MET A 192 15.60 4.03 -7.33
CA MET A 192 14.74 2.93 -7.78
C MET A 192 13.72 2.63 -6.69
N SER A 193 12.50 3.06 -6.90
CA SER A 193 11.41 2.82 -5.95
C SER A 193 10.94 1.37 -6.05
N GLN A 194 10.77 0.70 -4.90
CA GLN A 194 10.19 -0.65 -4.87
C GLN A 194 8.67 -0.61 -4.86
N ALA A 195 8.10 0.41 -4.25
CA ALA A 195 6.67 0.65 -4.20
C ALA A 195 6.40 2.15 -4.03
N TYR A 196 5.14 2.55 -4.14
CA TYR A 196 4.66 3.89 -3.88
C TYR A 196 3.56 3.87 -2.82
N MET A 197 3.51 4.89 -1.98
CA MET A 197 2.41 5.13 -1.06
C MET A 197 1.62 6.36 -1.52
N PRO A 198 0.46 6.16 -2.18
CA PRO A 198 -0.45 7.23 -2.49
C PRO A 198 -1.20 7.72 -1.24
N LEU A 199 -1.39 9.02 -1.14
CA LEU A 199 -2.24 9.71 -0.19
C LEU A 199 -3.13 10.68 -0.97
N GLY A 200 -4.41 10.74 -0.65
CA GLY A 200 -5.38 11.65 -1.26
C GLY A 200 -6.36 12.15 -0.19
N TYR A 201 -6.78 13.39 -0.28
CA TYR A 201 -7.69 14.04 0.67
C TYR A 201 -8.83 14.72 -0.08
#